data_44fdc0562d764e476e68c7f78b0a5206
#
_entry.id   44fdc0562d764e476e68c7f78b0a5206
#
_cell.length_a   1.000
_cell.length_b   1.000
_cell.length_c   1.000
_cell.angle_alpha   90.00
_cell.angle_beta   90.00
_cell.angle_gamma   90.00
#
_symmetry.space_group_name_H-M   'P 1'
#
loop_
_entity.id
_entity.type
_entity.pdbx_description
1 polymer ?
#
loop_
_entity_poly.entity_id
_entity_poly.type
_entity_poly.pdbx_seq_one_letter_code
_entity_poly.pdbx_strand_id
1 'polypeptide(L)'
;MNYILLGHANQCLFPMIKTGNWVPDELHIMLRITDVLFGCFFYQLMEDINQFRKSISTLIEQEMHRIGLTHFQFYESKTKGKYDWTTLNGTEKLNVLKNFEVSKFVSGERGKKMEFLWREFLRLYLFLRQDNITDEGIDLFERADKTWILKFCEPTIGKSNSANQKRGMFNPTDITPYMHTFACHIPQFLRILKNKNLQFKHFSTSSLEKKNHLHVSNVLLYTF
;
A
#
# COMPACT_ATOMS: atom_id res chain seq x y z
N MET A 1 -4.57 -30.45 12.63
CA MET A 1 -4.22 -29.96 11.28
C MET A 1 -3.17 -28.87 11.45
N ASN A 2 -1.90 -29.17 11.16
CA ASN A 2 -0.82 -28.18 11.28
C ASN A 2 -0.92 -27.22 10.08
N TYR A 3 -1.43 -26.04 10.34
CA TYR A 3 -1.33 -24.94 9.35
C TYR A 3 0.12 -24.46 9.32
N ILE A 4 0.92 -25.04 8.44
CA ILE A 4 2.20 -24.47 8.06
C ILE A 4 1.84 -23.22 7.26
N LEU A 5 2.00 -22.05 7.88
CA LEU A 5 1.94 -20.77 7.17
C LEU A 5 3.10 -20.78 6.17
N LEU A 6 2.78 -20.95 4.90
CA LEU A 6 3.75 -20.88 3.80
C LEU A 6 4.53 -19.55 3.93
N GLY A 7 5.83 -19.64 4.11
CA GLY A 7 6.73 -18.48 4.21
C GLY A 7 7.47 -18.31 5.54
N HIS A 8 7.21 -19.14 6.56
CA HIS A 8 7.97 -19.11 7.81
C HIS A 8 9.16 -20.08 7.74
N ALA A 9 10.38 -19.52 7.66
CA ALA A 9 11.62 -20.31 7.73
C ALA A 9 12.04 -20.66 9.17
N ASN A 10 11.50 -19.96 10.17
CA ASN A 10 11.86 -20.11 11.58
C ASN A 10 10.63 -20.35 12.46
N GLN A 11 10.84 -20.88 13.67
CA GLN A 11 9.78 -21.02 14.66
C GLN A 11 9.22 -19.64 15.05
N CYS A 12 7.92 -19.60 15.35
CA CYS A 12 7.27 -18.39 15.84
C CYS A 12 7.95 -17.91 17.14
N LEU A 13 8.25 -16.60 17.22
CA LEU A 13 8.85 -15.99 18.42
C LEU A 13 8.00 -16.19 19.69
N PHE A 14 6.70 -16.34 19.53
CA PHE A 14 5.76 -16.57 20.63
C PHE A 14 4.95 -17.83 20.38
N PRO A 15 5.55 -19.04 20.57
CA PRO A 15 4.89 -20.32 20.23
C PRO A 15 3.66 -20.61 21.09
N MET A 16 3.50 -19.93 22.25
CA MET A 16 2.32 -20.05 23.11
C MET A 16 1.08 -19.38 22.51
N ILE A 17 1.24 -18.47 21.55
CA ILE A 17 0.11 -17.83 20.88
C ILE A 17 -0.29 -18.69 19.69
N LYS A 18 -1.50 -19.25 19.73
CA LYS A 18 -2.03 -20.02 18.59
C LYS A 18 -2.09 -19.16 17.33
N THR A 19 -1.69 -19.71 16.20
CA THR A 19 -1.60 -18.99 14.90
C THR A 19 -2.92 -18.29 14.54
N GLY A 20 -4.07 -18.88 14.83
CA GLY A 20 -5.38 -18.26 14.59
C GLY A 20 -5.74 -17.09 15.51
N ASN A 21 -4.86 -16.74 16.46
CA ASN A 21 -5.01 -15.56 17.33
C ASN A 21 -4.10 -14.41 16.91
N TRP A 22 -3.30 -14.59 15.87
CA TRP A 22 -2.55 -13.52 15.24
C TRP A 22 -3.45 -12.84 14.20
N VAL A 23 -3.66 -11.56 14.35
CA VAL A 23 -4.39 -10.75 13.36
C VAL A 23 -3.48 -9.61 12.95
N PRO A 24 -3.22 -9.42 11.65
CA PRO A 24 -2.40 -8.31 11.19
C PRO A 24 -3.10 -6.98 11.48
N ASP A 25 -2.28 -5.97 11.80
CA ASP A 25 -2.78 -4.62 12.03
C ASP A 25 -3.31 -4.00 10.73
N GLU A 26 -4.57 -3.66 10.71
CA GLU A 26 -5.28 -3.08 9.58
C GLU A 26 -4.63 -1.77 9.09
N LEU A 27 -4.26 -0.89 10.02
CA LEU A 27 -3.63 0.39 9.68
C LEU A 27 -2.28 0.18 8.99
N HIS A 28 -1.43 -0.68 9.55
CA HIS A 28 -0.10 -0.94 8.97
C HIS A 28 -0.17 -1.60 7.60
N ILE A 29 -1.16 -2.46 7.33
CA ILE A 29 -1.40 -2.98 5.97
C ILE A 29 -1.62 -1.82 5.01
N MET A 30 -2.52 -0.90 5.34
CA MET A 30 -2.82 0.25 4.48
C MET A 30 -1.60 1.14 4.30
N LEU A 31 -0.92 1.51 5.38
CA LEU A 31 0.24 2.41 5.32
C LEU A 31 1.36 1.84 4.46
N ARG A 32 1.75 0.57 4.71
CA ARG A 32 2.91 -0.05 4.07
C ARG A 32 2.67 -0.41 2.61
N ILE A 33 1.47 -0.87 2.27
CA ILE A 33 1.14 -1.13 0.86
C ILE A 33 1.08 0.19 0.08
N THR A 34 0.52 1.24 0.66
CA THR A 34 0.52 2.57 0.02
C THR A 34 1.92 3.10 -0.19
N ASP A 35 2.85 2.91 0.75
CA ASP A 35 4.25 3.31 0.59
C ASP A 35 4.92 2.58 -0.59
N VAL A 36 4.62 1.29 -0.78
CA VAL A 36 5.10 0.53 -1.95
C VAL A 36 4.55 1.09 -3.25
N LEU A 37 3.23 1.32 -3.31
CA LEU A 37 2.59 1.87 -4.52
C LEU A 37 3.16 3.26 -4.88
N PHE A 38 3.38 4.12 -3.89
CA PHE A 38 4.01 5.44 -4.10
C PHE A 38 5.47 5.30 -4.53
N GLY A 39 6.23 4.46 -3.84
CA GLY A 39 7.63 4.20 -4.19
C GLY A 39 7.78 3.71 -5.63
N CYS A 40 7.01 2.72 -6.03
CA CYS A 40 7.01 2.20 -7.40
C CYS A 40 6.67 3.27 -8.44
N PHE A 41 5.71 4.15 -8.14
CA PHE A 41 5.33 5.25 -9.02
C PHE A 41 6.41 6.32 -9.10
N PHE A 42 6.87 6.83 -7.96
CA PHE A 42 7.87 7.92 -7.95
C PHE A 42 9.23 7.47 -8.49
N TYR A 43 9.71 6.28 -8.12
CA TYR A 43 10.98 5.77 -8.65
C TYR A 43 10.95 5.56 -10.15
N GLN A 44 9.81 5.14 -10.72
CA GLN A 44 9.68 5.07 -12.17
C GLN A 44 9.81 6.44 -12.85
N LEU A 45 9.23 7.48 -12.25
CA LEU A 45 9.34 8.84 -12.79
C LEU A 45 10.76 9.43 -12.60
N MET A 46 11.48 8.95 -11.59
CA MET A 46 12.87 9.33 -11.33
C MET A 46 13.90 8.57 -12.19
N GLU A 47 13.47 7.59 -13.02
CA GLU A 47 14.37 6.93 -13.99
C GLU A 47 15.10 7.96 -14.89
N ASP A 48 14.41 9.08 -15.27
CA ASP A 48 15.04 10.26 -15.84
C ASP A 48 15.10 11.39 -14.79
N ILE A 49 16.19 11.42 -14.03
CA ILE A 49 16.37 12.36 -12.93
C ILE A 49 16.41 13.82 -13.38
N ASN A 50 16.92 14.10 -14.60
CA ASN A 50 17.00 15.46 -15.12
C ASN A 50 15.61 15.99 -15.48
N GLN A 51 14.80 15.19 -16.14
CA GLN A 51 13.42 15.54 -16.46
C GLN A 51 12.58 15.61 -15.17
N PHE A 52 12.79 14.71 -14.23
CA PHE A 52 12.13 14.73 -12.92
C PHE A 52 12.38 16.04 -12.19
N ARG A 53 13.66 16.43 -12.02
CA ARG A 53 14.06 17.68 -11.37
C ARG A 53 13.53 18.92 -12.11
N LYS A 54 13.53 18.91 -13.44
CA LYS A 54 13.17 20.08 -14.24
C LYS A 54 11.67 20.40 -14.23
N SER A 55 10.82 19.38 -14.21
CA SER A 55 9.38 19.60 -14.43
C SER A 55 8.47 18.63 -13.68
N ILE A 56 8.79 17.33 -13.61
CA ILE A 56 7.84 16.32 -13.11
C ILE A 56 7.57 16.50 -11.62
N SER A 57 8.60 16.77 -10.81
CA SER A 57 8.45 16.98 -9.36
C SER A 57 7.46 18.10 -9.06
N THR A 58 7.62 19.26 -9.73
CA THR A 58 6.72 20.40 -9.56
C THR A 58 5.27 20.09 -9.97
N LEU A 59 5.08 19.35 -11.06
CA LEU A 59 3.75 18.94 -11.51
C LEU A 59 3.08 17.98 -10.53
N ILE A 60 3.85 17.06 -9.93
CA ILE A 60 3.34 16.16 -8.88
C ILE A 60 2.97 16.96 -7.63
N GLU A 61 3.81 17.90 -7.20
CA GLU A 61 3.51 18.77 -6.06
C GLU A 61 2.23 19.60 -6.29
N GLN A 62 2.05 20.13 -7.49
CA GLN A 62 0.81 20.83 -7.87
C GLN A 62 -0.41 19.90 -7.80
N GLU A 63 -0.30 18.67 -8.27
CA GLU A 63 -1.38 17.69 -8.18
C GLU A 63 -1.68 17.29 -6.72
N MET A 64 -0.63 17.15 -5.88
CA MET A 64 -0.81 16.95 -4.43
C MET A 64 -1.51 18.16 -3.78
N HIS A 65 -1.13 19.37 -4.16
CA HIS A 65 -1.82 20.59 -3.69
C HIS A 65 -3.28 20.62 -4.13
N ARG A 66 -3.58 20.22 -5.38
CA ARG A 66 -4.96 20.15 -5.89
C ARG A 66 -5.86 19.27 -5.02
N ILE A 67 -5.32 18.19 -4.47
CA ILE A 67 -6.06 17.28 -3.58
C ILE A 67 -5.94 17.66 -2.10
N GLY A 68 -5.43 18.87 -1.79
CA GLY A 68 -5.40 19.45 -0.44
C GLY A 68 -4.14 19.14 0.38
N LEU A 69 -3.09 18.56 -0.22
CA LEU A 69 -1.82 18.23 0.44
C LEU A 69 -0.77 19.32 0.16
N THR A 70 -1.01 20.53 0.68
CA THR A 70 -0.19 21.72 0.38
C THR A 70 1.23 21.67 0.98
N HIS A 71 1.48 20.79 1.94
CA HIS A 71 2.79 20.60 2.56
C HIS A 71 3.65 19.56 1.85
N PHE A 72 3.09 18.84 0.86
CA PHE A 72 3.83 17.82 0.12
C PHE A 72 4.89 18.46 -0.76
N GLN A 73 6.12 17.95 -0.65
CA GLN A 73 7.25 18.37 -1.46
C GLN A 73 8.27 17.25 -1.64
N PHE A 74 9.02 17.31 -2.74
CA PHE A 74 10.21 16.50 -2.93
C PHE A 74 11.44 17.24 -2.41
N TYR A 75 12.42 16.51 -1.89
CA TYR A 75 13.70 17.05 -1.44
C TYR A 75 14.84 16.09 -1.79
N GLU A 76 16.04 16.65 -1.96
CA GLU A 76 17.22 15.82 -2.22
C GLU A 76 17.51 14.92 -1.01
N SER A 77 17.63 13.62 -1.27
CA SER A 77 18.04 12.66 -0.26
C SER A 77 19.50 12.89 0.15
N LYS A 78 19.88 12.38 1.33
CA LYS A 78 21.29 12.34 1.75
C LYS A 78 22.17 11.60 0.75
N THR A 79 21.62 10.71 -0.03
CA THR A 79 22.32 10.03 -1.14
C THR A 79 22.26 10.90 -2.38
N LYS A 80 23.41 11.42 -2.83
CA LYS A 80 23.53 12.29 -3.99
C LYS A 80 22.78 11.74 -5.21
N GLY A 81 21.95 12.57 -5.83
CA GLY A 81 21.19 12.23 -7.03
C GLY A 81 19.93 11.40 -6.78
N LYS A 82 19.50 11.25 -5.53
CA LYS A 82 18.21 10.65 -5.16
C LYS A 82 17.30 11.69 -4.56
N TYR A 83 15.99 11.48 -4.72
CA TYR A 83 14.95 12.30 -4.12
C TYR A 83 14.11 11.45 -3.15
N ASP A 84 13.76 12.08 -2.04
CA ASP A 84 12.77 11.63 -1.09
C ASP A 84 11.58 12.60 -1.14
N TRP A 85 10.52 12.28 -0.45
CA TRP A 85 9.31 13.09 -0.39
C TRP A 85 8.73 13.14 1.02
N THR A 86 7.88 14.14 1.25
CA THR A 86 7.19 14.34 2.52
C THR A 86 6.40 13.09 2.90
N THR A 87 6.64 12.59 4.12
CA THR A 87 5.89 11.46 4.67
C THR A 87 4.43 11.87 4.88
N LEU A 88 3.51 11.05 4.39
CA LEU A 88 2.07 11.25 4.52
C LEU A 88 1.51 10.38 5.63
N ASN A 89 0.57 10.91 6.40
CA ASN A 89 -0.20 10.15 7.39
C ASN A 89 -1.28 9.27 6.71
N GLY A 90 -1.97 8.44 7.51
CA GLY A 90 -2.94 7.49 6.97
C GLY A 90 -4.10 8.14 6.22
N THR A 91 -4.63 9.25 6.73
CA THR A 91 -5.74 9.97 6.08
C THR A 91 -5.30 10.59 4.77
N GLU A 92 -4.10 11.15 4.74
CA GLU A 92 -3.51 11.74 3.53
C GLU A 92 -3.22 10.67 2.47
N LYS A 93 -2.69 9.50 2.86
CA LYS A 93 -2.49 8.36 1.97
C LYS A 93 -3.79 7.88 1.33
N LEU A 94 -4.87 7.77 2.12
CA LEU A 94 -6.20 7.44 1.59
C LEU A 94 -6.71 8.50 0.61
N ASN A 95 -6.47 9.79 0.91
CA ASN A 95 -6.82 10.88 0.00
C ASN A 95 -6.08 10.77 -1.33
N VAL A 96 -4.77 10.50 -1.30
CA VAL A 96 -3.96 10.30 -2.51
C VAL A 96 -4.45 9.08 -3.30
N LEU A 97 -4.64 7.92 -2.66
CA LEU A 97 -5.17 6.73 -3.31
C LEU A 97 -6.54 6.97 -3.98
N LYS A 98 -7.34 7.88 -3.45
CA LYS A 98 -8.67 8.22 -3.97
C LYS A 98 -8.64 9.25 -5.09
N ASN A 99 -7.82 10.30 -4.98
CA ASN A 99 -8.00 11.53 -5.75
C ASN A 99 -6.81 11.89 -6.66
N PHE A 100 -5.62 11.30 -6.44
CA PHE A 100 -4.45 11.59 -7.26
C PHE A 100 -4.56 10.90 -8.62
N GLU A 101 -4.34 11.63 -9.71
CA GLU A 101 -4.50 11.15 -11.08
C GLU A 101 -3.15 10.62 -11.62
N VAL A 102 -2.87 9.34 -11.36
CA VAL A 102 -1.62 8.66 -11.77
C VAL A 102 -1.40 8.71 -13.28
N SER A 103 -2.48 8.55 -14.06
CA SER A 103 -2.45 8.51 -15.52
C SER A 103 -2.04 9.83 -16.18
N LYS A 104 -2.03 10.95 -15.44
CA LYS A 104 -1.48 12.23 -15.91
C LYS A 104 0.04 12.19 -16.09
N PHE A 105 0.73 11.39 -15.28
CA PHE A 105 2.20 11.35 -15.20
C PHE A 105 2.80 10.16 -15.92
N VAL A 106 2.05 9.08 -16.04
CA VAL A 106 2.45 7.87 -16.77
C VAL A 106 1.45 7.66 -17.90
N SER A 107 1.88 7.91 -19.11
CA SER A 107 1.03 7.82 -20.30
C SER A 107 0.66 6.39 -20.70
N GLY A 108 -0.42 6.24 -21.46
CA GLY A 108 -0.83 5.00 -22.11
C GLY A 108 -1.40 3.96 -21.15
N GLU A 109 -1.36 2.70 -21.57
CA GLU A 109 -1.94 1.58 -20.81
C GLU A 109 -1.27 1.34 -19.47
N ARG A 110 0.03 1.65 -19.35
CA ARG A 110 0.76 1.50 -18.11
C ARG A 110 0.24 2.44 -17.01
N GLY A 111 0.00 3.70 -17.34
CA GLY A 111 -0.57 4.66 -16.39
C GLY A 111 -1.96 4.26 -15.92
N LYS A 112 -2.81 3.78 -16.84
CA LYS A 112 -4.13 3.23 -16.48
C LYS A 112 -4.04 2.03 -15.55
N LYS A 113 -3.09 1.12 -15.79
CA LYS A 113 -2.86 -0.04 -14.94
C LYS A 113 -2.38 0.37 -13.54
N MET A 114 -1.47 1.34 -13.44
CA MET A 114 -1.01 1.87 -12.15
C MET A 114 -2.16 2.52 -11.39
N GLU A 115 -2.95 3.34 -12.06
CA GLU A 115 -4.13 3.96 -11.44
C GLU A 115 -5.15 2.93 -10.99
N PHE A 116 -5.40 1.88 -11.80
CA PHE A 116 -6.21 0.75 -11.40
C PHE A 116 -5.68 0.09 -10.12
N LEU A 117 -4.37 -0.16 -10.00
CA LEU A 117 -3.79 -0.77 -8.80
C LEU A 117 -4.04 0.07 -7.55
N TRP A 118 -3.95 1.39 -7.65
CA TRP A 118 -4.22 2.30 -6.53
C TRP A 118 -5.70 2.30 -6.13
N ARG A 119 -6.61 2.44 -7.10
CA ARG A 119 -8.06 2.47 -6.85
C ARG A 119 -8.56 1.11 -6.34
N GLU A 120 -8.06 0.02 -6.91
CA GLU A 120 -8.47 -1.32 -6.50
C GLU A 120 -7.96 -1.66 -5.10
N PHE A 121 -6.71 -1.30 -4.76
CA PHE A 121 -6.22 -1.44 -3.40
C PHE A 121 -7.08 -0.64 -2.41
N LEU A 122 -7.41 0.60 -2.72
CA LEU A 122 -8.30 1.40 -1.88
C LEU A 122 -9.66 0.72 -1.69
N ARG A 123 -10.26 0.22 -2.77
CA ARG A 123 -11.57 -0.47 -2.73
C ARG A 123 -11.50 -1.71 -1.83
N LEU A 124 -10.46 -2.52 -1.99
CA LEU A 124 -10.23 -3.72 -1.18
C LEU A 124 -9.98 -3.36 0.30
N TYR A 125 -9.18 -2.33 0.57
CA TYR A 125 -8.96 -1.86 1.92
C TYR A 125 -10.24 -1.36 2.59
N LEU A 126 -11.07 -0.58 1.88
CA LEU A 126 -12.35 -0.10 2.41
C LEU A 126 -13.33 -1.23 2.67
N PHE A 127 -13.27 -2.33 1.91
CA PHE A 127 -14.05 -3.54 2.18
C PHE A 127 -13.72 -4.13 3.56
N LEU A 128 -12.43 -4.17 3.96
CA LEU A 128 -12.02 -4.70 5.27
C LEU A 128 -12.60 -3.92 6.45
N ARG A 129 -13.01 -2.68 6.21
CA ARG A 129 -13.57 -1.79 7.24
C ARG A 129 -15.11 -1.82 7.31
N GLN A 130 -15.74 -2.62 6.47
CA GLN A 130 -17.20 -2.76 6.50
C GLN A 130 -17.67 -3.56 7.73
N ASP A 131 -18.88 -3.25 8.16
CA ASP A 131 -19.61 -4.06 9.12
C ASP A 131 -20.24 -5.27 8.40
N ASN A 132 -20.40 -6.37 9.11
CA ASN A 132 -21.18 -7.54 8.66
C ASN A 132 -20.74 -8.10 7.28
N ILE A 133 -19.44 -8.35 7.11
CA ILE A 133 -18.91 -8.97 5.89
C ILE A 133 -19.49 -10.37 5.73
N THR A 134 -20.11 -10.64 4.56
CA THR A 134 -20.69 -11.97 4.23
C THR A 134 -19.63 -12.93 3.70
N ASP A 135 -19.94 -14.24 3.66
CA ASP A 135 -19.02 -15.24 3.10
C ASP A 135 -18.81 -15.02 1.61
N GLU A 136 -19.86 -14.67 0.88
CA GLU A 136 -19.78 -14.30 -0.53
C GLU A 136 -18.91 -13.05 -0.73
N GLY A 137 -19.01 -12.08 0.18
CA GLY A 137 -18.14 -10.90 0.19
C GLY A 137 -16.68 -11.26 0.40
N ILE A 138 -16.36 -12.19 1.30
CA ILE A 138 -14.99 -12.68 1.52
C ILE A 138 -14.48 -13.40 0.26
N ASP A 139 -15.30 -14.22 -0.38
CA ASP A 139 -14.92 -14.94 -1.60
C ASP A 139 -14.69 -13.99 -2.79
N LEU A 140 -15.48 -12.93 -2.89
CA LEU A 140 -15.27 -11.86 -3.88
C LEU A 140 -13.98 -11.08 -3.60
N PHE A 141 -13.72 -10.75 -2.34
CA PHE A 141 -12.49 -10.12 -1.91
C PHE A 141 -11.28 -10.99 -2.27
N GLU A 142 -11.29 -12.29 -1.93
CA GLU A 142 -10.20 -13.23 -2.20
C GLU A 142 -9.88 -13.35 -3.69
N ARG A 143 -10.88 -13.32 -4.57
CA ARG A 143 -10.64 -13.31 -6.02
C ARG A 143 -10.07 -11.98 -6.51
N ALA A 144 -10.56 -10.88 -5.96
CA ALA A 144 -10.14 -9.55 -6.38
C ALA A 144 -8.71 -9.24 -5.91
N ASP A 145 -8.33 -9.61 -4.68
CA ASP A 145 -6.99 -9.35 -4.16
C ASP A 145 -5.93 -10.20 -4.87
N LYS A 146 -6.24 -11.48 -5.19
CA LYS A 146 -5.39 -12.33 -6.04
C LYS A 146 -5.20 -11.73 -7.44
N THR A 147 -6.27 -11.19 -8.01
CA THR A 147 -6.19 -10.49 -9.30
C THR A 147 -5.33 -9.23 -9.19
N TRP A 148 -5.46 -8.49 -8.11
CA TRP A 148 -4.69 -7.28 -7.85
C TRP A 148 -3.20 -7.57 -7.75
N ILE A 149 -2.76 -8.57 -6.96
CA ILE A 149 -1.35 -8.91 -6.81
C ILE A 149 -0.75 -9.47 -8.11
N LEU A 150 -1.51 -10.26 -8.87
CA LEU A 150 -1.07 -10.75 -10.17
C LEU A 150 -0.90 -9.61 -11.19
N LYS A 151 -1.77 -8.60 -11.17
CA LYS A 151 -1.60 -7.40 -11.99
C LYS A 151 -0.42 -6.55 -11.54
N PHE A 152 -0.17 -6.46 -10.23
CA PHE A 152 1.02 -5.80 -9.72
C PHE A 152 2.31 -6.42 -10.27
N CYS A 153 2.37 -7.75 -10.37
CA CYS A 153 3.51 -8.52 -10.88
C CYS A 153 3.39 -8.90 -12.36
N GLU A 154 2.53 -8.22 -13.14
CA GLU A 154 2.35 -8.55 -14.57
C GLU A 154 3.72 -8.55 -15.29
N PRO A 155 4.14 -9.68 -15.88
CA PRO A 155 5.46 -9.79 -16.45
C PRO A 155 5.59 -9.02 -17.77
N THR A 156 6.83 -8.67 -18.12
CA THR A 156 7.16 -8.17 -19.45
C THR A 156 6.98 -9.28 -20.48
N ILE A 157 6.24 -9.00 -21.55
CA ILE A 157 5.99 -9.95 -22.65
C ILE A 157 6.73 -9.47 -23.88
N GLY A 158 7.32 -10.44 -24.62
CA GLY A 158 8.07 -10.20 -25.86
C GLY A 158 9.59 -10.21 -25.65
N LYS A 159 10.32 -10.20 -26.78
CA LYS A 159 11.79 -10.16 -26.75
C LYS A 159 12.28 -8.78 -26.35
N SER A 160 13.36 -8.74 -25.58
CA SER A 160 14.02 -7.48 -25.21
C SER A 160 14.33 -6.63 -26.44
N ASN A 161 14.04 -5.33 -26.37
CA ASN A 161 14.26 -4.36 -27.46
C ASN A 161 13.48 -4.63 -28.76
N SER A 162 12.42 -5.43 -28.74
CA SER A 162 11.53 -5.58 -29.88
C SER A 162 10.40 -4.56 -29.87
N ALA A 163 9.93 -4.14 -31.04
CA ALA A 163 8.79 -3.23 -31.18
C ALA A 163 7.48 -3.79 -30.54
N ASN A 164 7.42 -5.10 -30.36
CA ASN A 164 6.27 -5.81 -29.78
C ASN A 164 6.45 -6.09 -28.26
N GLN A 165 7.51 -5.57 -27.63
CA GLN A 165 7.71 -5.74 -26.21
C GLN A 165 6.67 -4.93 -25.43
N LYS A 166 5.90 -5.61 -24.59
CA LYS A 166 5.02 -4.97 -23.61
C LYS A 166 5.70 -5.00 -22.25
N ARG A 167 6.12 -3.85 -21.75
CA ARG A 167 6.71 -3.74 -20.39
C ARG A 167 5.69 -4.20 -19.36
N GLY A 168 6.10 -5.10 -18.49
CA GLY A 168 5.34 -5.56 -17.34
C GLY A 168 5.14 -4.45 -16.30
N MET A 169 4.48 -4.74 -15.19
CA MET A 169 4.24 -3.74 -14.13
C MET A 169 5.45 -3.63 -13.19
N PHE A 170 5.42 -4.28 -12.06
CA PHE A 170 6.46 -4.18 -11.03
C PHE A 170 7.15 -5.53 -10.82
N ASN A 171 8.26 -5.53 -10.11
CA ASN A 171 9.03 -6.74 -9.87
C ASN A 171 8.36 -7.58 -8.77
N PRO A 172 8.34 -8.93 -8.86
CA PRO A 172 7.96 -9.76 -7.72
C PRO A 172 8.76 -9.49 -6.44
N THR A 173 9.99 -9.00 -6.56
CA THR A 173 10.82 -8.58 -5.42
C THR A 173 10.31 -7.33 -4.70
N ASP A 174 9.42 -6.56 -5.33
CA ASP A 174 8.78 -5.39 -4.72
C ASP A 174 7.60 -5.78 -3.81
N ILE A 175 7.20 -7.06 -3.82
CA ILE A 175 6.18 -7.59 -2.92
C ILE A 175 6.73 -7.63 -1.50
N THR A 176 6.15 -6.82 -0.64
CA THR A 176 6.49 -6.80 0.79
C THR A 176 5.71 -7.87 1.57
N PRO A 177 6.13 -8.21 2.81
CA PRO A 177 5.36 -9.08 3.68
C PRO A 177 3.91 -8.60 3.91
N TYR A 178 3.68 -7.27 3.92
CA TYR A 178 2.33 -6.71 4.04
C TYR A 178 1.46 -7.01 2.82
N MET A 179 2.01 -6.89 1.61
CA MET A 179 1.30 -7.24 0.37
C MET A 179 1.02 -8.74 0.30
N HIS A 180 2.00 -9.57 0.70
CA HIS A 180 1.80 -11.01 0.79
C HIS A 180 0.70 -11.37 1.79
N THR A 181 0.74 -10.78 2.99
CA THR A 181 -0.31 -10.98 4.00
C THR A 181 -1.67 -10.56 3.48
N PHE A 182 -1.74 -9.41 2.80
CA PHE A 182 -2.98 -8.89 2.22
C PHE A 182 -3.57 -9.86 1.21
N ALA A 183 -2.78 -10.32 0.22
CA ALA A 183 -3.25 -11.16 -0.88
C ALA A 183 -3.43 -12.64 -0.51
N CYS A 184 -2.74 -13.14 0.51
CA CYS A 184 -2.73 -14.58 0.81
C CYS A 184 -3.41 -14.96 2.14
N HIS A 185 -3.45 -14.06 3.11
CA HIS A 185 -3.87 -14.39 4.46
C HIS A 185 -5.11 -13.64 4.95
N ILE A 186 -5.37 -12.42 4.48
CA ILE A 186 -6.55 -11.65 4.91
C ILE A 186 -7.86 -12.42 4.73
N PRO A 187 -8.13 -13.13 3.61
CA PRO A 187 -9.36 -13.90 3.48
C PRO A 187 -9.56 -14.94 4.58
N GLN A 188 -8.48 -15.59 5.00
CA GLN A 188 -8.50 -16.55 6.10
C GLN A 188 -8.81 -15.87 7.44
N PHE A 189 -8.17 -14.72 7.72
CA PHE A 189 -8.46 -13.96 8.93
C PHE A 189 -9.90 -13.45 8.96
N LEU A 190 -10.45 -12.98 7.86
CA LEU A 190 -11.85 -12.57 7.79
C LEU A 190 -12.80 -13.70 8.15
N ARG A 191 -12.59 -14.93 7.64
CA ARG A 191 -13.39 -16.11 7.99
C ARG A 191 -13.24 -16.48 9.47
N ILE A 192 -12.01 -16.46 10.01
CA ILE A 192 -11.76 -16.74 11.44
C ILE A 192 -12.45 -15.71 12.33
N LEU A 193 -12.33 -14.43 12.02
CA LEU A 193 -12.93 -13.35 12.80
C LEU A 193 -14.45 -13.38 12.74
N LYS A 194 -15.02 -13.62 11.56
CA LYS A 194 -16.46 -13.80 11.39
C LYS A 194 -17.01 -14.91 12.27
N ASN A 195 -16.36 -16.08 12.31
CA ASN A 195 -16.74 -17.19 13.18
C ASN A 195 -16.65 -16.84 14.68
N LYS A 196 -15.88 -15.83 15.05
CA LYS A 196 -15.75 -15.31 16.42
C LYS A 196 -16.67 -14.10 16.69
N ASN A 197 -17.52 -13.70 15.76
CA ASN A 197 -18.29 -12.44 15.78
C ASN A 197 -17.43 -11.19 15.98
N LEU A 198 -16.22 -11.18 15.40
CA LEU A 198 -15.29 -10.07 15.43
C LEU A 198 -15.16 -9.46 14.04
N GLN A 199 -14.80 -8.18 13.98
CA GLN A 199 -14.60 -7.43 12.73
C GLN A 199 -13.14 -7.05 12.59
N PHE A 200 -12.61 -7.14 11.37
CA PHE A 200 -11.20 -6.87 11.08
C PHE A 200 -10.81 -5.43 11.44
N LYS A 201 -11.69 -4.46 11.23
CA LYS A 201 -11.43 -3.03 11.54
C LYS A 201 -11.12 -2.77 13.03
N HIS A 202 -11.49 -3.68 13.94
CA HIS A 202 -11.17 -3.53 15.35
C HIS A 202 -9.71 -3.88 15.68
N PHE A 203 -9.01 -4.52 14.75
CA PHE A 203 -7.59 -4.86 14.87
C PHE A 203 -6.73 -3.79 14.19
N SER A 204 -6.89 -2.55 14.65
CA SER A 204 -6.18 -1.38 14.14
C SER A 204 -5.56 -0.61 15.29
N THR A 205 -4.27 -0.30 15.17
CA THR A 205 -3.55 0.56 16.13
C THR A 205 -3.83 2.04 15.96
N SER A 206 -4.70 2.42 15.02
CA SER A 206 -5.03 3.81 14.68
C SER A 206 -5.39 4.68 15.90
N SER A 207 -6.16 4.15 16.85
CA SER A 207 -6.52 4.86 18.09
C SER A 207 -5.33 5.04 19.04
N LEU A 208 -4.45 4.05 19.12
CA LEU A 208 -3.23 4.10 19.95
C LEU A 208 -2.22 5.08 19.37
N GLU A 209 -2.00 5.06 18.07
CA GLU A 209 -1.08 6.00 17.39
C GLU A 209 -1.57 7.44 17.54
N LYS A 210 -2.88 7.69 17.37
CA LYS A 210 -3.47 9.00 17.59
C LYS A 210 -3.29 9.48 19.04
N LYS A 211 -3.46 8.60 20.03
CA LYS A 211 -3.24 8.90 21.44
C LYS A 211 -1.76 9.21 21.71
N ASN A 212 -0.84 8.41 21.18
CA ASN A 212 0.59 8.62 21.33
C ASN A 212 1.01 9.97 20.72
N HIS A 213 0.51 10.31 19.53
CA HIS A 213 0.78 11.59 18.90
C HIS A 213 0.29 12.77 19.75
N LEU A 214 -0.90 12.70 20.35
CA LEU A 214 -1.41 13.69 21.29
C LEU A 214 -0.53 13.80 22.54
N HIS A 215 -0.05 12.69 23.10
CA HIS A 215 0.86 12.71 24.24
C HIS A 215 2.18 13.40 23.91
N VAL A 216 2.80 13.05 22.78
CA VAL A 216 4.07 13.67 22.33
C VAL A 216 3.86 15.18 22.11
N SER A 217 2.78 15.58 21.46
CA SER A 217 2.46 17.00 21.23
C SER A 217 2.27 17.75 22.54
N ASN A 218 1.57 17.16 23.52
CA ASN A 218 1.35 17.75 24.83
C ASN A 218 2.68 17.87 25.61
N VAL A 219 3.51 16.83 25.61
CA VAL A 219 4.83 16.88 26.27
C VAL A 219 5.68 18.02 25.70
N LEU A 220 5.72 18.15 24.37
CA LEU A 220 6.49 19.23 23.72
C LEU A 220 5.94 20.63 24.02
N LEU A 221 4.64 20.78 24.26
CA LEU A 221 4.04 22.07 24.64
C LEU A 221 4.33 22.49 26.09
N TYR A 222 4.68 21.54 26.96
CA TYR A 222 4.97 21.82 28.38
C TYR A 222 6.47 21.80 28.72
N THR A 223 7.34 21.55 27.75
CA THR A 223 8.83 21.49 27.96
C THR A 223 9.57 22.72 27.43
N PHE A 224 8.87 23.79 27.02
CA PHE A 224 9.44 25.08 26.61
C PHE A 224 8.76 26.23 27.31
#